data_db8caaebd7d0442034862b41adfe9e37
#
_entry.id   db8caaebd7d0442034862b41adfe9e37
#
_cell.length_a   1.000
_cell.length_b   1.000
_cell.length_c   1.000
_cell.angle_alpha   90.00
_cell.angle_beta   90.00
_cell.angle_gamma   90.00
#
_symmetry.space_group_name_H-M   'P 1'
#
loop_
_entity.id
_entity.type
_entity.pdbx_description
1 polymer ?
#
loop_
_entity_poly.entity_id
_entity_poly.type
_entity_poly.pdbx_seq_one_letter_code
_entity_poly.pdbx_strand_id
1 'polypeptide(L)'
;IRRIISRFHSWPEPTTQQIQIAADNLLDKKHPGDWNQAMMDLGALICTPKNPECGKCPLFPQCSGKSYPHTFPKPKKRRQLDEYGVALVIRSGAEIFLERRSPGLLGGLWCPPIRLGTNSCKSILDEFGLSGHVTLDAGKVTHTFSHRKWHLDVHFLTLSSPFIHPSGRWDNPSEKSATRLTERLITLLPPT
;
A
#
# COMPACT_ATOMS: atom_id res chain seq x y z
N ILE A 1 -2.94 19.17 1.04
CA ILE A 1 -3.42 20.23 1.93
C ILE A 1 -2.45 20.46 3.10
N ARG A 2 -2.10 19.46 3.95
CA ARG A 2 -1.19 19.63 5.10
C ARG A 2 0.10 20.40 4.77
N ARG A 3 0.78 20.07 3.65
CA ARG A 3 2.01 20.77 3.24
C ARG A 3 1.77 22.24 2.94
N ILE A 4 0.69 22.56 2.23
CA ILE A 4 0.34 23.93 1.88
C ILE A 4 0.11 24.74 3.14
N ILE A 5 -0.74 24.25 4.05
CA ILE A 5 -1.06 24.92 5.32
C ILE A 5 0.19 25.08 6.17
N SER A 6 1.03 24.03 6.27
CA SER A 6 2.29 24.12 7.03
C SER A 6 3.23 25.21 6.49
N ARG A 7 3.33 25.31 5.15
CA ARG A 7 4.13 26.38 4.51
C ARG A 7 3.50 27.74 4.67
N PHE A 8 2.19 27.84 4.48
CA PHE A 8 1.46 29.09 4.61
C PHE A 8 1.66 29.74 5.98
N HIS A 9 1.64 28.93 7.04
CA HIS A 9 1.84 29.38 8.42
C HIS A 9 3.26 29.22 8.97
N SER A 10 4.22 28.73 8.18
CA SER A 10 5.60 28.42 8.63
C SER A 10 5.64 27.41 9.79
N TRP A 11 4.74 26.44 9.81
CA TRP A 11 4.68 25.43 10.87
C TRP A 11 5.58 24.22 10.55
N PRO A 12 6.63 23.97 11.33
CA PRO A 12 7.54 22.87 11.08
C PRO A 12 6.90 21.51 11.43
N GLU A 13 6.16 21.44 12.52
CA GLU A 13 5.58 20.19 13.04
C GLU A 13 4.13 20.39 13.54
N PRO A 14 3.19 20.82 12.67
CA PRO A 14 1.82 21.02 13.12
C PRO A 14 1.14 19.71 13.50
N THR A 15 0.30 19.77 14.53
CA THR A 15 -0.61 18.68 14.88
C THR A 15 -1.70 18.52 13.81
N THR A 16 -2.39 17.38 13.83
CA THR A 16 -3.55 17.18 12.92
C THR A 16 -4.66 18.18 13.22
N GLN A 17 -4.89 18.47 14.51
CA GLN A 17 -5.90 19.44 14.94
C GLN A 17 -5.57 20.86 14.46
N GLN A 18 -4.33 21.32 14.58
CA GLN A 18 -3.91 22.63 14.07
C GLN A 18 -4.13 22.74 12.56
N ILE A 19 -3.78 21.69 11.80
CA ILE A 19 -4.03 21.67 10.36
C ILE A 19 -5.51 21.70 10.05
N GLN A 20 -6.35 20.97 10.79
CA GLN A 20 -7.80 20.95 10.56
C GLN A 20 -8.39 22.35 10.83
N ILE A 21 -8.10 22.95 11.96
CA ILE A 21 -8.59 24.29 12.30
C ILE A 21 -8.17 25.32 11.23
N ALA A 22 -6.92 25.28 10.79
CA ALA A 22 -6.45 26.18 9.74
C ALA A 22 -7.11 25.94 8.39
N ALA A 23 -7.37 24.66 8.05
CA ALA A 23 -8.10 24.30 6.84
C ALA A 23 -9.55 24.81 6.87
N ASP A 24 -10.23 24.64 8.00
CA ASP A 24 -11.61 25.09 8.20
C ASP A 24 -11.73 26.64 8.15
N ASN A 25 -10.72 27.34 8.66
CA ASN A 25 -10.67 28.82 8.61
C ASN A 25 -10.40 29.36 7.19
N LEU A 26 -9.71 28.59 6.36
CA LEU A 26 -9.40 28.96 4.98
C LEU A 26 -10.48 28.51 3.99
N LEU A 27 -11.41 27.66 4.42
CA LEU A 27 -12.41 27.04 3.55
C LEU A 27 -13.40 28.07 3.01
N ASP A 28 -13.58 28.11 1.69
CA ASP A 28 -14.75 28.76 1.09
C ASP A 28 -16.01 27.95 1.40
N LYS A 29 -16.83 28.46 2.34
CA LYS A 29 -18.04 27.79 2.76
C LYS A 29 -19.15 27.78 1.69
N LYS A 30 -19.06 28.65 0.68
CA LYS A 30 -20.03 28.69 -0.41
C LYS A 30 -19.71 27.63 -1.48
N HIS A 31 -18.43 27.37 -1.71
CA HIS A 31 -17.95 26.42 -2.75
C HIS A 31 -16.89 25.48 -2.17
N PRO A 32 -17.22 24.65 -1.16
CA PRO A 32 -16.23 23.85 -0.44
C PRO A 32 -15.59 22.76 -1.32
N GLY A 33 -16.32 22.23 -2.31
CA GLY A 33 -15.81 21.25 -3.26
C GLY A 33 -14.72 21.84 -4.15
N ASP A 34 -15.00 22.99 -4.77
CA ASP A 34 -14.06 23.66 -5.66
C ASP A 34 -12.82 24.13 -4.89
N TRP A 35 -13.02 24.63 -3.67
CA TRP A 35 -11.92 25.04 -2.81
C TRP A 35 -10.99 23.84 -2.47
N ASN A 36 -11.56 22.69 -2.11
CA ASN A 36 -10.77 21.50 -1.83
C ASN A 36 -10.01 21.03 -3.07
N GLN A 37 -10.65 21.04 -4.24
CA GLN A 37 -10.00 20.69 -5.50
C GLN A 37 -8.86 21.66 -5.83
N ALA A 38 -9.09 22.96 -5.71
CA ALA A 38 -8.07 24.00 -5.93
C ALA A 38 -6.86 23.82 -4.99
N MET A 39 -7.10 23.47 -3.73
CA MET A 39 -6.02 23.19 -2.77
C MET A 39 -5.24 21.91 -3.11
N MET A 40 -5.91 20.87 -3.64
CA MET A 40 -5.23 19.67 -4.13
C MET A 40 -4.37 19.98 -5.36
N ASP A 41 -4.90 20.73 -6.32
CA ASP A 41 -4.21 21.14 -7.54
C ASP A 41 -3.02 22.07 -7.24
N LEU A 42 -3.21 23.02 -6.33
CA LEU A 42 -2.12 23.85 -5.84
C LEU A 42 -0.98 23.01 -5.26
N GLY A 43 -1.33 21.97 -4.51
CA GLY A 43 -0.36 21.03 -3.94
C GLY A 43 0.33 20.15 -4.96
N ALA A 44 -0.36 19.76 -6.01
CA ALA A 44 0.17 18.90 -7.06
C ALA A 44 1.06 19.66 -8.07
N LEU A 45 0.64 20.87 -8.44
CA LEU A 45 1.22 21.59 -9.58
C LEU A 45 2.20 22.68 -9.16
N ILE A 46 1.92 23.42 -8.09
CA ILE A 46 2.67 24.62 -7.69
C ILE A 46 3.42 24.40 -6.39
N CYS A 47 2.70 24.13 -5.30
CA CYS A 47 3.32 23.92 -3.98
C CYS A 47 3.83 22.49 -3.82
N THR A 48 4.68 22.04 -4.74
CA THR A 48 5.20 20.67 -4.78
C THR A 48 6.17 20.35 -3.62
N PRO A 49 6.41 19.06 -3.28
CA PRO A 49 7.31 18.70 -2.18
C PRO A 49 8.75 19.17 -2.39
N LYS A 50 9.29 18.94 -3.58
CA LYS A 50 10.72 19.17 -3.87
C LYS A 50 11.00 20.51 -4.53
N ASN A 51 10.20 20.90 -5.51
CA ASN A 51 10.44 22.09 -6.32
C ASN A 51 9.18 22.96 -6.36
N PRO A 52 8.84 23.69 -5.29
CA PRO A 52 7.68 24.57 -5.28
C PRO A 52 7.92 25.81 -6.14
N GLU A 53 6.96 26.14 -6.99
CA GLU A 53 6.96 27.32 -7.86
C GLU A 53 6.29 28.50 -7.15
N CYS A 54 6.91 28.98 -6.07
CA CYS A 54 6.33 30.01 -5.22
C CYS A 54 5.95 31.30 -5.97
N GLY A 55 6.72 31.69 -6.99
CA GLY A 55 6.44 32.88 -7.79
C GLY A 55 5.13 32.79 -8.59
N LYS A 56 4.62 31.59 -8.87
CA LYS A 56 3.32 31.35 -9.54
C LYS A 56 2.18 31.09 -8.55
N CYS A 57 2.48 31.05 -7.24
CA CYS A 57 1.51 30.67 -6.23
C CYS A 57 0.55 31.81 -5.89
N PRO A 58 -0.77 31.64 -5.99
CA PRO A 58 -1.74 32.67 -5.63
C PRO A 58 -1.69 33.06 -4.15
N LEU A 59 -1.19 32.15 -3.29
CA LEU A 59 -1.03 32.41 -1.86
C LEU A 59 0.30 33.10 -1.51
N PHE A 60 1.18 33.35 -2.49
CA PHE A 60 2.52 33.88 -2.27
C PHE A 60 2.57 35.16 -1.41
N PRO A 61 1.70 36.18 -1.63
CA PRO A 61 1.77 37.43 -0.85
C PRO A 61 1.66 37.18 0.64
N GLN A 62 0.79 36.28 1.06
CA GLN A 62 0.44 35.99 2.46
C GLN A 62 1.17 34.78 3.05
N CYS A 63 1.94 34.05 2.23
CA CYS A 63 2.60 32.82 2.66
C CYS A 63 3.84 33.13 3.51
N SER A 64 3.81 32.81 4.79
CA SER A 64 4.94 33.01 5.70
C SER A 64 6.14 32.13 5.39
N GLY A 65 5.94 30.95 4.82
CA GLY A 65 7.00 30.00 4.47
C GLY A 65 7.63 30.18 3.09
N LYS A 66 7.27 31.23 2.34
CA LYS A 66 7.71 31.45 0.95
C LYS A 66 9.22 31.51 0.75
N SER A 67 9.96 32.04 1.73
CA SER A 67 11.42 32.16 1.64
C SER A 67 12.15 30.82 1.88
N TYR A 68 11.54 29.93 2.66
CA TYR A 68 12.15 28.63 3.01
C TYR A 68 11.12 27.49 2.92
N PRO A 69 10.51 27.25 1.74
CA PRO A 69 9.39 26.33 1.61
C PRO A 69 9.77 24.87 1.93
N HIS A 70 11.05 24.51 1.81
CA HIS A 70 11.54 23.17 2.10
C HIS A 70 11.60 22.84 3.60
N THR A 71 11.60 23.88 4.46
CA THR A 71 11.64 23.72 5.90
C THR A 71 10.28 23.24 6.45
N PHE A 72 9.20 23.45 5.70
CA PHE A 72 7.84 23.22 6.18
C PHE A 72 7.03 22.24 5.33
N PRO A 73 6.37 21.26 5.94
CA PRO A 73 6.65 20.72 7.28
C PRO A 73 7.98 19.97 7.30
N LYS A 74 8.60 19.83 8.47
CA LYS A 74 9.79 18.97 8.61
C LYS A 74 9.47 17.56 8.13
N PRO A 75 10.36 16.92 7.35
CA PRO A 75 10.18 15.53 6.91
C PRO A 75 10.08 14.61 8.13
N LYS A 76 8.94 13.93 8.27
CA LYS A 76 8.85 12.86 9.28
C LYS A 76 9.56 11.63 8.74
N LYS A 77 10.56 11.12 9.44
CA LYS A 77 11.10 9.78 9.19
C LYS A 77 9.97 8.77 9.46
N ARG A 78 9.40 8.21 8.41
CA ARG A 78 8.44 7.12 8.56
C ARG A 78 9.24 5.88 8.96
N ARG A 79 9.03 5.41 10.19
CA ARG A 79 9.55 4.11 10.60
C ARG A 79 8.67 3.05 9.95
N GLN A 80 9.22 2.33 9.01
CA GLN A 80 8.56 1.14 8.46
C GLN A 80 8.81 -0.02 9.42
N LEU A 81 7.78 -0.81 9.68
CA LEU A 81 7.89 -2.06 10.41
C LEU A 81 8.20 -3.17 9.40
N ASP A 82 9.34 -3.82 9.58
CA ASP A 82 9.66 -5.04 8.83
C ASP A 82 8.90 -6.21 9.46
N GLU A 83 8.15 -6.93 8.62
CA GLU A 83 7.39 -8.13 9.00
C GLU A 83 7.82 -9.27 8.08
N TYR A 84 8.03 -10.43 8.66
CA TYR A 84 8.50 -11.62 7.99
C TYR A 84 7.41 -12.68 7.96
N GLY A 85 7.39 -13.48 6.90
CA GLY A 85 6.38 -14.51 6.78
C GLY A 85 6.58 -15.39 5.55
N VAL A 86 5.59 -16.22 5.30
CA VAL A 86 5.56 -17.13 4.15
C VAL A 86 4.37 -16.85 3.25
N ALA A 87 4.54 -17.05 1.96
CA ALA A 87 3.49 -17.09 0.97
C ALA A 87 3.49 -18.45 0.27
N LEU A 88 2.33 -19.05 0.12
CA LEU A 88 2.18 -20.29 -0.62
C LEU A 88 1.36 -20.05 -1.88
N VAL A 89 1.98 -20.23 -3.05
CA VAL A 89 1.28 -20.19 -4.32
C VAL A 89 0.90 -21.61 -4.72
N ILE A 90 -0.40 -21.89 -4.76
CA ILE A 90 -0.94 -23.21 -5.10
C ILE A 90 -1.52 -23.12 -6.51
N ARG A 91 -1.07 -23.99 -7.40
CA ARG A 91 -1.50 -24.04 -8.80
C ARG A 91 -2.15 -25.38 -9.14
N SER A 92 -3.21 -25.34 -9.95
CA SER A 92 -3.78 -26.50 -10.63
C SER A 92 -4.08 -26.12 -12.08
N GLY A 93 -3.36 -26.71 -13.02
CA GLY A 93 -3.42 -26.28 -14.42
C GLY A 93 -3.04 -24.81 -14.60
N ALA A 94 -3.93 -24.03 -15.22
CA ALA A 94 -3.76 -22.60 -15.44
C ALA A 94 -4.24 -21.73 -14.27
N GLU A 95 -4.90 -22.30 -13.28
CA GLU A 95 -5.49 -21.58 -12.16
C GLU A 95 -4.59 -21.59 -10.93
N ILE A 96 -4.71 -20.53 -10.12
CA ILE A 96 -4.09 -20.43 -8.79
C ILE A 96 -5.17 -20.27 -7.72
N PHE A 97 -4.89 -20.83 -6.55
CA PHE A 97 -5.77 -20.64 -5.40
C PHE A 97 -5.52 -19.28 -4.76
N LEU A 98 -6.60 -18.53 -4.56
CA LEU A 98 -6.59 -17.25 -3.91
C LEU A 98 -7.47 -17.28 -2.66
N GLU A 99 -6.94 -16.77 -1.55
CA GLU A 99 -7.63 -16.58 -0.29
C GLU A 99 -8.11 -15.13 -0.16
N ARG A 100 -9.30 -14.92 0.37
CA ARG A 100 -9.78 -13.57 0.69
C ARG A 100 -9.16 -13.08 1.99
N ARG A 101 -8.41 -12.00 1.93
CA ARG A 101 -7.75 -11.43 3.11
C ARG A 101 -8.77 -10.95 4.15
N SER A 102 -8.53 -11.30 5.41
CA SER A 102 -9.26 -10.76 6.56
C SER A 102 -9.11 -9.25 6.68
N PRO A 103 -9.98 -8.55 7.44
CA PRO A 103 -9.84 -7.11 7.68
C PRO A 103 -8.43 -6.72 8.13
N GLY A 104 -7.92 -5.60 7.62
CA GLY A 104 -6.56 -5.12 7.86
C GLY A 104 -5.83 -4.78 6.56
N LEU A 105 -4.52 -4.98 6.54
CA LEU A 105 -3.71 -4.68 5.36
C LEU A 105 -4.08 -5.61 4.18
N LEU A 106 -4.44 -5.02 3.05
CA LEU A 106 -5.03 -5.71 1.89
C LEU A 106 -6.38 -6.39 2.19
N GLY A 107 -7.09 -5.97 3.26
CA GLY A 107 -8.36 -6.57 3.65
C GLY A 107 -9.39 -6.60 2.53
N GLY A 108 -10.07 -7.73 2.39
CA GLY A 108 -11.07 -7.99 1.35
C GLY A 108 -10.52 -8.31 -0.04
N LEU A 109 -9.22 -8.13 -0.28
CA LEU A 109 -8.58 -8.47 -1.55
C LEU A 109 -8.23 -9.97 -1.59
N TRP A 110 -8.14 -10.47 -2.81
CA TRP A 110 -7.79 -11.85 -3.12
C TRP A 110 -6.29 -11.96 -3.39
N CYS A 111 -5.60 -12.85 -2.71
CA CYS A 111 -4.17 -13.11 -2.93
C CYS A 111 -3.83 -14.57 -2.57
N PRO A 112 -2.69 -15.10 -3.01
CA PRO A 112 -2.20 -16.36 -2.49
C PRO A 112 -2.15 -16.37 -0.97
N PRO A 113 -2.34 -17.51 -0.30
CA PRO A 113 -2.23 -17.62 1.16
C PRO A 113 -0.92 -17.06 1.70
N ILE A 114 -1.02 -16.15 2.68
CA ILE A 114 0.14 -15.52 3.33
C ILE A 114 -0.05 -15.59 4.84
N ARG A 115 0.98 -16.04 5.54
CA ARG A 115 1.03 -16.05 7.01
C ARG A 115 2.28 -15.31 7.48
N LEU A 116 2.08 -14.29 8.32
CA LEU A 116 3.16 -13.51 8.93
C LEU A 116 3.54 -14.13 10.28
N GLY A 117 4.79 -13.87 10.74
CA GLY A 117 5.30 -14.38 12.00
C GLY A 117 5.72 -15.85 11.96
N THR A 118 5.79 -16.45 10.79
CA THR A 118 6.29 -17.83 10.59
C THR A 118 7.27 -17.88 9.43
N ASN A 119 8.13 -18.88 9.45
CA ASN A 119 9.07 -19.23 8.37
C ASN A 119 8.72 -20.56 7.69
N SER A 120 7.56 -21.15 8.00
CA SER A 120 7.14 -22.43 7.46
C SER A 120 5.74 -22.33 6.85
N CYS A 121 5.55 -22.91 5.68
CA CYS A 121 4.25 -23.03 5.04
C CYS A 121 3.38 -24.16 5.61
N LYS A 122 3.88 -24.92 6.59
CA LYS A 122 3.16 -26.07 7.18
C LYS A 122 1.78 -25.68 7.71
N SER A 123 1.66 -24.55 8.39
CA SER A 123 0.39 -24.07 8.92
C SER A 123 -0.64 -23.77 7.80
N ILE A 124 -0.17 -23.30 6.65
CA ILE A 124 -1.03 -23.09 5.47
C ILE A 124 -1.49 -24.42 4.90
N LEU A 125 -0.56 -25.39 4.78
CA LEU A 125 -0.90 -26.72 4.26
C LEU A 125 -1.91 -27.44 5.17
N ASP A 126 -1.70 -27.37 6.48
CA ASP A 126 -2.60 -28.00 7.47
C ASP A 126 -3.99 -27.36 7.42
N GLU A 127 -4.07 -26.04 7.29
CA GLU A 127 -5.33 -25.30 7.23
C GLU A 127 -6.17 -25.66 6.00
N PHE A 128 -5.52 -25.93 4.86
CA PHE A 128 -6.22 -26.30 3.62
C PHE A 128 -6.33 -27.82 3.40
N GLY A 129 -5.98 -28.63 4.39
CA GLY A 129 -6.03 -30.09 4.27
C GLY A 129 -5.01 -30.68 3.30
N LEU A 130 -3.92 -29.96 3.06
CA LEU A 130 -2.84 -30.32 2.14
C LEU A 130 -1.61 -30.83 2.87
N SER A 131 -1.75 -31.28 4.12
CA SER A 131 -0.67 -31.85 4.92
C SER A 131 -0.04 -33.04 4.20
N GLY A 132 1.29 -33.09 4.18
CA GLY A 132 2.03 -34.14 3.48
C GLY A 132 2.41 -33.81 2.04
N HIS A 133 1.88 -32.74 1.44
CA HIS A 133 2.35 -32.28 0.14
C HIS A 133 3.73 -31.62 0.27
N VAL A 134 4.58 -31.88 -0.71
CA VAL A 134 5.92 -31.26 -0.79
C VAL A 134 5.80 -29.96 -1.55
N THR A 135 6.30 -28.87 -0.95
CA THR A 135 6.40 -27.55 -1.58
C THR A 135 7.81 -27.31 -2.11
N LEU A 136 7.90 -26.58 -3.21
CA LEU A 136 9.16 -26.09 -3.75
C LEU A 136 9.42 -24.66 -3.24
N ASP A 137 10.67 -24.36 -2.92
CA ASP A 137 11.10 -22.99 -2.64
C ASP A 137 11.12 -22.22 -3.97
N ALA A 138 10.35 -21.13 -4.03
CA ALA A 138 10.29 -20.25 -5.20
C ALA A 138 11.08 -18.95 -4.99
N GLY A 139 11.74 -18.78 -3.84
CA GLY A 139 12.55 -17.61 -3.52
C GLY A 139 11.86 -16.61 -2.58
N LYS A 140 12.24 -15.33 -2.67
CA LYS A 140 11.80 -14.31 -1.73
C LYS A 140 11.16 -13.13 -2.43
N VAL A 141 10.10 -12.60 -1.82
CA VAL A 141 9.45 -11.36 -2.25
C VAL A 141 9.46 -10.35 -1.12
N THR A 142 9.94 -9.15 -1.41
CA THR A 142 9.79 -8.00 -0.51
C THR A 142 8.75 -7.05 -1.06
N HIS A 143 7.73 -6.74 -0.27
CA HIS A 143 6.68 -5.79 -0.64
C HIS A 143 6.57 -4.66 0.38
N THR A 144 6.65 -3.40 -0.11
CA THR A 144 6.67 -2.21 0.73
C THR A 144 5.33 -1.51 0.69
N PHE A 145 4.73 -1.32 1.86
CA PHE A 145 3.55 -0.50 2.10
C PHE A 145 3.96 0.86 2.70
N SER A 146 3.01 1.74 2.93
CA SER A 146 3.29 3.07 3.49
C SER A 146 3.99 3.05 4.85
N HIS A 147 3.68 2.04 5.69
CA HIS A 147 4.17 1.94 7.08
C HIS A 147 4.67 0.55 7.47
N ARG A 148 4.62 -0.41 6.55
CA ARG A 148 5.08 -1.79 6.75
C ARG A 148 5.87 -2.26 5.54
N LYS A 149 6.74 -3.24 5.75
CA LYS A 149 7.50 -3.92 4.72
C LYS A 149 7.44 -5.42 4.99
N TRP A 150 6.88 -6.16 4.06
CA TRP A 150 6.81 -7.60 4.17
C TRP A 150 8.00 -8.24 3.46
N HIS A 151 8.61 -9.20 4.14
CA HIS A 151 9.63 -10.08 3.62
C HIS A 151 9.04 -11.48 3.63
N LEU A 152 8.71 -12.00 2.46
CA LEU A 152 8.02 -13.28 2.32
C LEU A 152 8.95 -14.30 1.69
N ASP A 153 9.12 -15.44 2.36
CA ASP A 153 9.63 -16.66 1.74
C ASP A 153 8.48 -17.26 0.93
N VAL A 154 8.71 -17.49 -0.34
CA VAL A 154 7.65 -17.94 -1.27
C VAL A 154 7.83 -19.39 -1.56
N HIS A 155 6.78 -20.16 -1.32
CA HIS A 155 6.71 -21.57 -1.64
C HIS A 155 5.67 -21.81 -2.72
N PHE A 156 5.89 -22.87 -3.46
CA PHE A 156 5.06 -23.27 -4.58
C PHE A 156 4.59 -24.71 -4.44
N LEU A 157 3.30 -24.95 -4.74
CA LEU A 157 2.70 -26.27 -4.76
C LEU A 157 1.88 -26.44 -6.04
N THR A 158 2.09 -27.55 -6.77
CA THR A 158 1.26 -27.95 -7.88
C THR A 158 0.36 -29.11 -7.46
N LEU A 159 -0.93 -28.98 -7.77
CA LEU A 159 -1.92 -30.03 -7.57
C LEU A 159 -2.44 -30.53 -8.91
N SER A 160 -2.78 -31.82 -8.96
CA SER A 160 -3.40 -32.45 -10.14
C SER A 160 -4.85 -31.99 -10.35
N SER A 161 -5.54 -31.59 -9.27
CA SER A 161 -6.92 -31.08 -9.31
C SER A 161 -7.14 -30.00 -8.27
N PRO A 162 -8.04 -29.02 -8.53
CA PRO A 162 -8.42 -28.02 -7.55
C PRO A 162 -9.12 -28.65 -6.34
N PHE A 163 -8.91 -28.06 -5.16
CA PHE A 163 -9.69 -28.37 -3.96
C PHE A 163 -10.70 -27.26 -3.68
N ILE A 164 -11.72 -27.57 -2.87
CA ILE A 164 -12.73 -26.60 -2.45
C ILE A 164 -12.43 -26.16 -1.02
N HIS A 165 -12.38 -24.86 -0.80
CA HIS A 165 -12.26 -24.28 0.55
C HIS A 165 -13.11 -23.02 0.69
N PRO A 166 -13.83 -22.82 1.84
CA PRO A 166 -14.76 -21.71 2.00
C PRO A 166 -14.10 -20.31 1.95
N SER A 167 -12.84 -20.21 2.33
CA SER A 167 -12.12 -18.92 2.36
C SER A 167 -11.49 -18.55 1.03
N GLY A 168 -11.53 -19.42 0.02
CA GLY A 168 -10.78 -19.25 -1.20
C GLY A 168 -11.52 -19.60 -2.48
N ARG A 169 -10.88 -19.30 -3.59
CA ARG A 169 -11.33 -19.60 -4.94
C ARG A 169 -10.16 -19.83 -5.87
N TRP A 170 -10.41 -20.49 -6.96
CA TRP A 170 -9.48 -20.66 -8.06
C TRP A 170 -9.73 -19.59 -9.12
N ASP A 171 -8.68 -18.91 -9.55
CA ASP A 171 -8.73 -17.89 -10.59
C ASP A 171 -7.55 -18.05 -11.55
N ASN A 172 -7.78 -17.79 -12.83
CA ASN A 172 -6.71 -17.64 -13.79
C ASN A 172 -6.11 -16.23 -13.69
N PRO A 173 -4.85 -16.07 -13.27
CA PRO A 173 -4.25 -14.74 -13.08
C PRO A 173 -4.05 -13.97 -14.38
N SER A 174 -4.08 -14.63 -15.55
CA SER A 174 -3.98 -13.97 -16.85
C SER A 174 -5.28 -13.27 -17.27
N GLU A 175 -6.40 -13.62 -16.67
CA GLU A 175 -7.73 -13.12 -17.04
C GLU A 175 -8.28 -12.04 -16.09
N LYS A 176 -7.68 -11.89 -14.93
CA LYS A 176 -8.19 -10.99 -13.89
C LYS A 176 -7.10 -10.08 -13.34
N SER A 177 -7.49 -8.86 -13.01
CA SER A 177 -6.62 -7.91 -12.30
C SER A 177 -6.21 -8.46 -10.94
N ALA A 178 -4.92 -8.54 -10.71
CA ALA A 178 -4.33 -8.96 -9.45
C ALA A 178 -3.74 -7.77 -8.69
N THR A 179 -3.55 -7.92 -7.38
CA THR A 179 -2.77 -6.92 -6.64
C THR A 179 -1.30 -6.99 -7.06
N ARG A 180 -0.58 -5.89 -6.98
CA ARG A 180 0.86 -5.85 -7.29
C ARG A 180 1.67 -6.86 -6.47
N LEU A 181 1.23 -7.18 -5.25
CA LEU A 181 1.84 -8.24 -4.45
C LEU A 181 1.59 -9.62 -5.09
N THR A 182 0.34 -9.92 -5.45
CA THR A 182 -0.04 -11.16 -6.12
C THR A 182 0.73 -11.35 -7.43
N GLU A 183 0.82 -10.33 -8.27
CA GLU A 183 1.61 -10.36 -9.51
C GLU A 183 3.07 -10.75 -9.25
N ARG A 184 3.71 -10.14 -8.23
CA ARG A 184 5.09 -10.45 -7.86
C ARG A 184 5.28 -11.88 -7.34
N LEU A 185 4.29 -12.41 -6.60
CA LEU A 185 4.33 -13.79 -6.12
C LEU A 185 4.21 -14.79 -7.28
N ILE A 186 3.34 -14.48 -8.25
CA ILE A 186 3.11 -15.33 -9.41
C ILE A 186 4.30 -15.30 -10.38
N THR A 187 4.99 -14.17 -10.51
CA THR A 187 6.17 -14.07 -11.39
C THR A 187 7.31 -15.02 -11.00
N LEU A 188 7.32 -15.52 -9.76
CA LEU A 188 8.29 -16.52 -9.32
C LEU A 188 7.90 -17.95 -9.68
N LEU A 189 6.70 -18.17 -10.24
CA LEU A 189 6.28 -19.52 -10.64
C LEU A 189 7.16 -20.05 -11.76
N PRO A 190 7.54 -21.34 -11.71
CA PRO A 190 8.19 -21.97 -12.84
C PRO A 190 7.24 -21.95 -14.06
N PRO A 191 7.79 -21.83 -15.27
CA PRO A 191 7.00 -21.93 -16.48
C PRO A 191 6.24 -23.27 -16.51
N THR A 192 5.07 -23.27 -17.13
CA THR A 192 4.21 -24.45 -17.33
C THR A 192 4.84 -25.43 -18.29
#